data_106d4bef8cab219826e9be60a9cf5b65
#
_entry.id   106d4bef8cab219826e9be60a9cf5b65
#
_cell.length_a   1.000
_cell.length_b   1.000
_cell.length_c   1.000
_cell.angle_alpha   90.00
_cell.angle_beta   90.00
_cell.angle_gamma   90.00
#
_symmetry.space_group_name_H-M   'P 1'
#
loop_
_entity.id
_entity.type
_entity.pdbx_description
1 polymer ?
#
loop_
_entity_poly.entity_id
_entity_poly.type
_entity_poly.pdbx_seq_one_letter_code
_entity_poly.pdbx_strand_id
1 'polypeptide(L)'
;METGISAADRARTIQVAVARDAQPSDLVQPGHIFPVRAVPGGVLVRAGHTEAGCDLTAMGGLTPAAVICEILKPDGTMARLPDLVEFAREHKLKIGTIADLIQYRSEHESIIARMGERMMQTPWGDFRCIAYRDDATRSPHLALVHGNIDPERETLVRVHEPASLFDVLDTGASPHSWSVGQALHAIAASPAGVLVLMNCQSSTEHLFGQIANWAGPAERAAAQEGDRFGLRTYGIGAQILRDLNVGRMKLLARPRKMPSMAGFALTITGYDCVPPNLRND
;
A
#
# COMPACT_ATOMS: atom_id res chain seq x y z
N MET A 1 -19.04 -20.32 30.52
CA MET A 1 -17.61 -20.48 30.10
C MET A 1 -16.78 -20.69 31.35
N GLU A 2 -16.15 -21.83 31.51
CA GLU A 2 -15.42 -22.11 32.76
C GLU A 2 -14.01 -21.55 32.77
N THR A 3 -13.25 -21.68 31.68
CA THR A 3 -11.84 -21.23 31.61
C THR A 3 -11.49 -20.42 30.38
N GLY A 4 -12.33 -20.41 29.35
CA GLY A 4 -12.06 -19.76 28.06
C GLY A 4 -10.97 -20.43 27.21
N ILE A 5 -10.33 -21.50 27.69
CA ILE A 5 -9.17 -22.13 27.02
C ILE A 5 -9.54 -23.35 26.17
N SER A 6 -10.65 -24.04 26.51
CA SER A 6 -11.08 -25.22 25.77
C SER A 6 -11.43 -24.89 24.31
N ALA A 7 -11.41 -25.90 23.44
CA ALA A 7 -11.83 -25.70 22.05
C ALA A 7 -13.26 -25.18 21.95
N ALA A 8 -14.16 -25.67 22.81
CA ALA A 8 -15.54 -25.22 22.89
C ALA A 8 -15.66 -23.77 23.35
N ASP A 9 -14.91 -23.35 24.37
CA ASP A 9 -14.88 -21.96 24.84
C ASP A 9 -14.35 -21.00 23.77
N ARG A 10 -13.27 -21.39 23.07
CA ARG A 10 -12.69 -20.60 21.96
C ARG A 10 -13.69 -20.45 20.82
N ALA A 11 -14.34 -21.55 20.42
CA ALA A 11 -15.38 -21.52 19.39
C ALA A 11 -16.54 -20.62 19.80
N ARG A 12 -16.99 -20.71 21.06
CA ARG A 12 -18.06 -19.86 21.60
C ARG A 12 -17.66 -18.39 21.61
N THR A 13 -16.43 -18.07 22.01
CA THR A 13 -15.90 -16.71 22.00
C THR A 13 -15.93 -16.10 20.58
N ILE A 14 -15.51 -16.87 19.57
CA ILE A 14 -15.54 -16.43 18.16
C ILE A 14 -16.99 -16.21 17.72
N GLN A 15 -17.89 -17.16 17.98
CA GLN A 15 -19.31 -17.04 17.59
C GLN A 15 -19.97 -15.80 18.18
N VAL A 16 -19.69 -15.51 19.45
CA VAL A 16 -20.20 -14.32 20.13
C VAL A 16 -19.61 -13.05 19.53
N ALA A 17 -18.28 -13.01 19.30
CA ALA A 17 -17.60 -11.84 18.77
C ALA A 17 -18.08 -11.44 17.38
N VAL A 18 -18.52 -12.39 16.54
CA VAL A 18 -19.00 -12.12 15.16
C VAL A 18 -20.51 -12.01 15.05
N ALA A 19 -21.25 -12.16 16.14
CA ALA A 19 -22.70 -12.01 16.15
C ALA A 19 -23.09 -10.57 15.78
N ARG A 20 -24.21 -10.40 15.06
CA ARG A 20 -24.68 -9.08 14.60
C ARG A 20 -25.06 -8.14 15.74
N ASP A 21 -25.48 -8.69 16.85
CA ASP A 21 -25.92 -8.02 18.07
C ASP A 21 -24.87 -8.04 19.19
N ALA A 22 -23.61 -8.41 18.86
CA ALA A 22 -22.52 -8.50 19.82
C ALA A 22 -22.29 -7.16 20.54
N GLN A 23 -22.16 -7.25 21.87
CA GLN A 23 -21.85 -6.13 22.75
C GLN A 23 -20.46 -6.36 23.40
N PRO A 24 -19.74 -5.29 23.75
CA PRO A 24 -18.45 -5.46 24.47
C PRO A 24 -18.56 -6.28 25.76
N SER A 25 -19.71 -6.24 26.42
CA SER A 25 -20.00 -7.00 27.64
C SER A 25 -20.12 -8.50 27.43
N ASP A 26 -20.29 -8.96 26.19
CA ASP A 26 -20.42 -10.37 25.85
C ASP A 26 -19.09 -11.12 25.88
N LEU A 27 -17.97 -10.36 25.89
CA LEU A 27 -16.62 -10.88 25.96
C LEU A 27 -15.96 -10.52 27.29
N VAL A 28 -15.19 -11.46 27.82
CA VAL A 28 -14.44 -11.29 29.08
C VAL A 28 -12.95 -11.13 28.76
N GLN A 29 -12.30 -10.20 29.44
CA GLN A 29 -10.87 -9.98 29.38
C GLN A 29 -10.21 -10.28 30.73
N PRO A 30 -9.03 -10.93 30.74
CA PRO A 30 -8.25 -11.44 29.58
C PRO A 30 -8.89 -12.71 28.96
N GLY A 31 -8.55 -13.01 27.70
CA GLY A 31 -9.06 -14.17 26.96
C GLY A 31 -7.96 -14.92 26.20
N HIS A 32 -8.37 -16.01 25.53
CA HIS A 32 -7.47 -16.89 24.76
C HIS A 32 -7.66 -16.77 23.24
N ILE A 33 -8.55 -15.90 22.81
CA ILE A 33 -8.73 -15.51 21.40
C ILE A 33 -8.32 -14.06 21.26
N PHE A 34 -7.39 -13.79 20.36
CA PHE A 34 -6.84 -12.47 20.13
C PHE A 34 -7.42 -11.91 18.83
N PRO A 35 -8.35 -10.95 18.90
CA PRO A 35 -8.90 -10.33 17.71
C PRO A 35 -7.86 -9.40 17.07
N VAL A 36 -7.72 -9.54 15.75
CA VAL A 36 -6.88 -8.66 14.91
C VAL A 36 -7.81 -7.97 13.92
N ARG A 37 -7.69 -6.64 13.81
CA ARG A 37 -8.53 -5.84 12.94
C ARG A 37 -7.92 -5.72 11.55
N ALA A 38 -8.67 -6.15 10.53
CA ALA A 38 -8.35 -5.89 9.13
C ALA A 38 -8.49 -4.40 8.80
N VAL A 39 -7.67 -3.89 7.90
CA VAL A 39 -7.81 -2.50 7.42
C VAL A 39 -8.95 -2.39 6.42
N PRO A 40 -9.72 -1.28 6.41
CA PRO A 40 -10.70 -1.00 5.37
C PRO A 40 -10.06 -1.00 3.98
N GLY A 41 -10.70 -1.68 3.02
CA GLY A 41 -10.16 -1.91 1.67
C GLY A 41 -9.48 -3.27 1.50
N GLY A 42 -9.23 -4.01 2.60
CA GLY A 42 -8.75 -5.39 2.56
C GLY A 42 -7.38 -5.54 1.89
N VAL A 43 -7.18 -6.64 1.15
CA VAL A 43 -5.88 -6.94 0.51
C VAL A 43 -5.46 -5.92 -0.55
N LEU A 44 -6.38 -5.13 -1.09
CA LEU A 44 -6.06 -4.03 -2.02
C LEU A 44 -5.33 -2.88 -1.32
N VAL A 45 -5.46 -2.79 0.00
CA VAL A 45 -4.82 -1.75 0.82
C VAL A 45 -3.63 -2.31 1.60
N ARG A 46 -3.76 -3.52 2.14
CA ARG A 46 -2.71 -4.20 2.90
C ARG A 46 -2.67 -5.67 2.51
N ALA A 47 -1.57 -6.10 1.89
CA ALA A 47 -1.34 -7.49 1.47
C ALA A 47 -1.06 -8.39 2.68
N GLY A 48 -2.04 -8.58 3.57
CA GLY A 48 -1.94 -9.35 4.80
C GLY A 48 -2.94 -10.50 4.88
N HIS A 49 -2.61 -11.54 5.65
CA HIS A 49 -3.49 -12.69 5.88
C HIS A 49 -4.78 -12.31 6.63
N THR A 50 -4.71 -11.32 7.51
CA THR A 50 -5.87 -10.76 8.22
C THR A 50 -6.89 -10.19 7.25
N GLU A 51 -6.41 -9.39 6.31
CA GLU A 51 -7.23 -8.81 5.24
C GLU A 51 -7.77 -9.89 4.31
N ALA A 52 -6.91 -10.83 3.91
CA ALA A 52 -7.31 -11.94 3.03
C ALA A 52 -8.43 -12.80 3.63
N GLY A 53 -8.36 -13.09 4.93
CA GLY A 53 -9.41 -13.83 5.62
C GLY A 53 -10.76 -13.13 5.59
N CYS A 54 -10.78 -11.82 5.90
CA CYS A 54 -11.99 -11.01 5.86
C CYS A 54 -12.55 -10.85 4.44
N ASP A 55 -11.67 -10.65 3.46
CA ASP A 55 -12.06 -10.52 2.06
C ASP A 55 -12.70 -11.80 1.52
N LEU A 56 -12.06 -12.95 1.76
CA LEU A 56 -12.58 -14.24 1.31
C LEU A 56 -13.96 -14.55 1.89
N THR A 57 -14.17 -14.28 3.19
CA THR A 57 -15.46 -14.49 3.84
C THR A 57 -16.52 -13.52 3.31
N ALA A 58 -16.17 -12.25 3.13
CA ALA A 58 -17.08 -11.25 2.55
C ALA A 58 -17.49 -11.60 1.11
N MET A 59 -16.53 -12.00 0.26
CA MET A 59 -16.79 -12.45 -1.11
C MET A 59 -17.64 -13.72 -1.16
N GLY A 60 -17.54 -14.57 -0.15
CA GLY A 60 -18.39 -15.74 0.06
C GLY A 60 -19.79 -15.42 0.61
N GLY A 61 -20.14 -14.14 0.80
CA GLY A 61 -21.43 -13.71 1.35
C GLY A 61 -21.59 -13.97 2.86
N LEU A 62 -20.47 -14.19 3.56
CA LEU A 62 -20.43 -14.43 5.01
C LEU A 62 -20.07 -13.14 5.77
N THR A 63 -20.14 -13.21 7.11
CA THR A 63 -19.62 -12.14 7.97
C THR A 63 -18.12 -11.93 7.68
N PRO A 64 -17.62 -10.69 7.51
CA PRO A 64 -16.22 -10.40 7.21
C PRO A 64 -15.32 -10.68 8.43
N ALA A 65 -15.22 -11.93 8.83
CA ALA A 65 -14.40 -12.40 9.93
C ALA A 65 -13.88 -13.80 9.62
N ALA A 66 -12.64 -14.07 10.00
CA ALA A 66 -12.01 -15.36 9.78
C ALA A 66 -11.16 -15.75 10.99
N VAL A 67 -11.02 -17.05 11.22
CA VAL A 67 -10.04 -17.60 12.14
C VAL A 67 -8.80 -17.96 11.36
N ILE A 68 -7.66 -17.46 11.77
CA ILE A 68 -6.37 -17.74 11.15
C ILE A 68 -5.46 -18.47 12.13
N CYS A 69 -4.66 -19.40 11.63
CA CYS A 69 -3.69 -20.17 12.40
C CYS A 69 -2.52 -20.56 11.52
N GLU A 70 -1.32 -20.40 12.05
CA GLU A 70 -0.11 -20.85 11.39
C GLU A 70 -0.01 -22.37 11.36
N ILE A 71 0.52 -22.92 10.25
CA ILE A 71 0.80 -24.33 10.10
C ILE A 71 2.28 -24.57 10.44
N LEU A 72 2.51 -25.45 11.42
CA LEU A 72 3.84 -25.84 11.84
C LEU A 72 4.21 -27.21 11.26
N LYS A 73 5.49 -27.43 11.02
CA LYS A 73 6.05 -28.74 10.73
C LYS A 73 6.12 -29.61 12.00
N PRO A 74 6.31 -30.93 11.89
CA PRO A 74 6.44 -31.81 13.05
C PRO A 74 7.59 -31.44 13.98
N ASP A 75 8.64 -30.79 13.48
CA ASP A 75 9.77 -30.29 14.26
C ASP A 75 9.49 -28.97 15.02
N GLY A 76 8.29 -28.43 14.90
CA GLY A 76 7.86 -27.18 15.53
C GLY A 76 8.26 -25.92 14.75
N THR A 77 8.96 -26.02 13.63
CA THR A 77 9.26 -24.87 12.78
C THR A 77 8.11 -24.51 11.85
N MET A 78 8.08 -23.27 11.36
CA MET A 78 7.03 -22.77 10.48
C MET A 78 7.06 -23.51 9.13
N ALA A 79 5.93 -24.05 8.70
CA ALA A 79 5.75 -24.58 7.36
C ALA A 79 5.89 -23.46 6.31
N ARG A 80 6.56 -23.77 5.20
CA ARG A 80 6.74 -22.88 4.05
C ARG A 80 6.04 -23.46 2.82
N LEU A 81 5.99 -22.69 1.73
CA LEU A 81 5.21 -23.08 0.55
C LEU A 81 5.43 -24.55 0.11
N PRO A 82 6.64 -25.10 0.03
CA PRO A 82 6.83 -26.52 -0.32
C PRO A 82 6.13 -27.47 0.66
N ASP A 83 6.26 -27.22 1.97
CA ASP A 83 5.63 -28.01 3.02
C ASP A 83 4.10 -27.89 2.95
N LEU A 84 3.61 -26.67 2.70
CA LEU A 84 2.16 -26.36 2.62
C LEU A 84 1.49 -27.01 1.40
N VAL A 85 2.19 -27.16 0.27
CA VAL A 85 1.65 -27.86 -0.91
C VAL A 85 1.42 -29.34 -0.58
N GLU A 86 2.36 -29.99 0.10
CA GLU A 86 2.19 -31.38 0.53
C GLU A 86 1.07 -31.51 1.55
N PHE A 87 1.04 -30.64 2.56
CA PHE A 87 -0.01 -30.61 3.59
C PHE A 87 -1.40 -30.40 2.97
N ALA A 88 -1.53 -29.45 2.05
CA ALA A 88 -2.80 -29.18 1.37
C ALA A 88 -3.26 -30.40 0.56
N ARG A 89 -2.35 -31.12 -0.11
CA ARG A 89 -2.67 -32.35 -0.86
C ARG A 89 -3.15 -33.47 0.06
N GLU A 90 -2.44 -33.71 1.16
CA GLU A 90 -2.78 -34.74 2.15
C GLU A 90 -4.16 -34.50 2.77
N HIS A 91 -4.40 -33.26 3.18
CA HIS A 91 -5.65 -32.87 3.85
C HIS A 91 -6.77 -32.41 2.91
N LYS A 92 -6.55 -32.48 1.58
CA LYS A 92 -7.52 -32.04 0.55
C LYS A 92 -7.96 -30.57 0.73
N LEU A 93 -7.03 -29.72 1.15
CA LEU A 93 -7.25 -28.29 1.34
C LEU A 93 -6.96 -27.51 0.06
N LYS A 94 -7.66 -26.41 -0.12
CA LYS A 94 -7.32 -25.42 -1.16
C LYS A 94 -6.15 -24.56 -0.67
N ILE A 95 -5.27 -24.19 -1.59
CA ILE A 95 -4.17 -23.28 -1.33
C ILE A 95 -4.25 -22.13 -2.34
N GLY A 96 -4.02 -20.92 -1.88
CA GLY A 96 -3.98 -19.72 -2.70
C GLY A 96 -2.94 -18.74 -2.17
N THR A 97 -2.62 -17.73 -2.95
CA THR A 97 -1.72 -16.66 -2.54
C THR A 97 -2.45 -15.35 -2.35
N ILE A 98 -1.90 -14.48 -1.50
CA ILE A 98 -2.44 -13.12 -1.34
C ILE A 98 -2.31 -12.36 -2.66
N ALA A 99 -1.27 -12.63 -3.46
CA ALA A 99 -1.08 -12.00 -4.77
C ALA A 99 -2.23 -12.34 -5.74
N ASP A 100 -2.68 -13.59 -5.78
CA ASP A 100 -3.81 -14.02 -6.61
C ASP A 100 -5.12 -13.36 -6.16
N LEU A 101 -5.33 -13.22 -4.85
CA LEU A 101 -6.50 -12.54 -4.31
C LEU A 101 -6.49 -11.03 -4.64
N ILE A 102 -5.33 -10.37 -4.55
CA ILE A 102 -5.15 -8.98 -4.97
C ILE A 102 -5.46 -8.85 -6.46
N GLN A 103 -4.94 -9.75 -7.30
CA GLN A 103 -5.21 -9.73 -8.72
C GLN A 103 -6.71 -9.85 -8.99
N TYR A 104 -7.36 -10.85 -8.43
CA TYR A 104 -8.80 -11.07 -8.57
C TYR A 104 -9.60 -9.83 -8.16
N ARG A 105 -9.37 -9.30 -6.95
CA ARG A 105 -10.08 -8.12 -6.47
C ARG A 105 -9.78 -6.87 -7.30
N SER A 106 -8.52 -6.68 -7.70
CA SER A 106 -8.15 -5.52 -8.52
C SER A 106 -8.72 -5.56 -9.94
N GLU A 107 -9.08 -6.73 -10.45
CA GLU A 107 -9.79 -6.86 -11.73
C GLU A 107 -11.28 -6.53 -11.63
N HIS A 108 -11.87 -6.73 -10.45
CA HIS A 108 -13.31 -6.59 -10.22
C HIS A 108 -13.69 -5.37 -9.39
N GLU A 109 -12.72 -4.76 -8.68
CA GLU A 109 -12.97 -3.65 -7.76
C GLU A 109 -11.94 -2.53 -7.94
N SER A 110 -12.36 -1.28 -7.71
CA SER A 110 -11.47 -0.13 -7.57
C SER A 110 -11.76 0.58 -6.26
N ILE A 111 -10.69 0.90 -5.51
CA ILE A 111 -10.77 1.73 -4.29
C ILE A 111 -10.45 3.20 -4.57
N ILE A 112 -10.21 3.53 -5.83
CA ILE A 112 -9.94 4.89 -6.30
C ILE A 112 -10.98 5.30 -7.35
N ALA A 113 -11.36 6.58 -7.32
CA ALA A 113 -12.20 7.18 -8.34
C ALA A 113 -11.43 8.29 -9.06
N ARG A 114 -11.43 8.27 -10.40
CA ARG A 114 -10.93 9.37 -11.22
C ARG A 114 -11.89 10.53 -11.14
N MET A 115 -11.44 11.70 -10.72
CA MET A 115 -12.25 12.90 -10.47
C MET A 115 -12.20 13.90 -11.61
N GLY A 116 -11.16 13.88 -12.43
CA GLY A 116 -10.99 14.76 -13.56
C GLY A 116 -9.55 14.77 -14.06
N GLU A 117 -9.35 15.32 -15.26
CA GLU A 117 -8.02 15.48 -15.85
C GLU A 117 -7.89 16.79 -16.61
N ARG A 118 -6.66 17.31 -16.66
CA ARG A 118 -6.30 18.52 -17.43
C ARG A 118 -4.85 18.47 -17.86
N MET A 119 -4.55 19.13 -18.98
CA MET A 119 -3.15 19.45 -19.33
C MET A 119 -2.66 20.57 -18.44
N MET A 120 -1.46 20.41 -17.88
CA MET A 120 -0.78 21.39 -17.04
C MET A 120 0.57 21.71 -17.65
N GLN A 121 0.84 22.99 -17.85
CA GLN A 121 2.16 23.48 -18.18
C GLN A 121 2.96 23.68 -16.91
N THR A 122 4.13 23.05 -16.83
CA THR A 122 5.04 23.15 -15.71
C THR A 122 6.40 23.65 -16.16
N PRO A 123 7.28 24.13 -15.27
CA PRO A 123 8.64 24.50 -15.64
C PRO A 123 9.46 23.38 -16.30
N TRP A 124 9.05 22.13 -16.12
CA TRP A 124 9.71 20.94 -16.69
C TRP A 124 9.06 20.44 -17.97
N GLY A 125 7.93 21.01 -18.39
CA GLY A 125 7.18 20.62 -19.59
C GLY A 125 5.70 20.42 -19.35
N ASP A 126 5.01 19.90 -20.36
CA ASP A 126 3.58 19.66 -20.33
C ASP A 126 3.28 18.27 -19.75
N PHE A 127 2.39 18.25 -18.77
CA PHE A 127 1.92 17.01 -18.13
C PHE A 127 0.40 16.93 -18.17
N ARG A 128 -0.12 15.75 -18.43
CA ARG A 128 -1.53 15.45 -18.19
C ARG A 128 -1.71 15.15 -16.70
N CYS A 129 -2.35 16.06 -15.97
CA CYS A 129 -2.66 15.91 -14.55
C CYS A 129 -4.03 15.27 -14.37
N ILE A 130 -4.07 14.18 -13.62
CA ILE A 130 -5.28 13.43 -13.32
C ILE A 130 -5.47 13.41 -11.81
N ALA A 131 -6.66 13.81 -11.37
CA ALA A 131 -7.03 13.79 -9.96
C ALA A 131 -7.77 12.50 -9.62
N TYR A 132 -7.37 11.88 -8.52
CA TYR A 132 -7.97 10.69 -7.96
C TYR A 132 -8.45 10.95 -6.53
N ARG A 133 -9.47 10.25 -6.13
CA ARG A 133 -9.98 10.20 -4.76
C ARG A 133 -9.94 8.77 -4.25
N ASP A 134 -9.41 8.57 -3.06
CA ASP A 134 -9.57 7.32 -2.32
C ASP A 134 -11.02 7.24 -1.79
N ASP A 135 -11.75 6.21 -2.15
CA ASP A 135 -13.16 6.07 -1.76
C ASP A 135 -13.36 5.78 -0.28
N ALA A 136 -12.37 5.18 0.40
CA ALA A 136 -12.46 4.87 1.83
C ALA A 136 -12.13 6.09 2.73
N THR A 137 -11.08 6.85 2.39
CA THR A 137 -10.61 7.99 3.21
C THR A 137 -11.00 9.34 2.66
N ARG A 138 -11.46 9.38 1.40
CA ARG A 138 -11.75 10.60 0.64
C ARG A 138 -10.50 11.45 0.37
N SER A 139 -9.32 10.90 0.62
CA SER A 139 -8.05 11.59 0.38
C SER A 139 -7.82 11.82 -1.11
N PRO A 140 -7.36 13.03 -1.50
CA PRO A 140 -7.02 13.35 -2.88
C PRO A 140 -5.62 12.86 -3.23
N HIS A 141 -5.46 12.36 -4.46
CA HIS A 141 -4.18 12.01 -5.07
C HIS A 141 -4.10 12.64 -6.45
N LEU A 142 -2.90 12.91 -6.94
CA LEU A 142 -2.67 13.43 -8.28
C LEU A 142 -1.68 12.52 -9.01
N ALA A 143 -1.93 12.31 -10.30
CA ALA A 143 -0.94 11.73 -11.20
C ALA A 143 -0.59 12.74 -12.30
N LEU A 144 0.71 12.99 -12.48
CA LEU A 144 1.23 13.77 -13.58
C LEU A 144 1.86 12.80 -14.58
N VAL A 145 1.31 12.75 -15.77
CA VAL A 145 1.67 11.80 -16.83
C VAL A 145 2.33 12.55 -17.98
N HIS A 146 3.50 12.09 -18.38
CA HIS A 146 4.24 12.56 -19.56
C HIS A 146 4.31 11.45 -20.60
N GLY A 147 4.16 11.80 -21.87
CA GLY A 147 4.23 10.87 -22.98
C GLY A 147 3.02 9.90 -23.04
N ASN A 148 3.16 8.87 -23.86
CA ASN A 148 2.13 7.83 -24.03
C ASN A 148 2.53 6.59 -23.25
N ILE A 149 1.69 6.18 -22.31
CA ILE A 149 1.92 5.01 -21.47
C ILE A 149 1.49 3.75 -22.24
N ASP A 150 2.42 2.81 -22.35
CA ASP A 150 2.26 1.51 -22.99
C ASP A 150 2.66 0.43 -21.97
N PRO A 151 1.78 -0.53 -21.62
CA PRO A 151 2.05 -1.51 -20.57
C PRO A 151 3.23 -2.44 -20.91
N GLU A 152 3.55 -2.63 -22.19
CA GLU A 152 4.68 -3.46 -22.64
C GLU A 152 6.02 -2.69 -22.61
N ARG A 153 5.99 -1.39 -22.52
CA ARG A 153 7.18 -0.52 -22.45
C ARG A 153 7.49 -0.10 -21.03
N GLU A 154 8.76 0.15 -20.78
CA GLU A 154 9.20 0.66 -19.50
C GLU A 154 8.76 2.12 -19.32
N THR A 155 8.01 2.37 -18.25
CA THR A 155 7.57 3.70 -17.81
C THR A 155 8.40 4.14 -16.61
N LEU A 156 8.92 5.35 -16.63
CA LEU A 156 9.61 5.94 -15.49
C LEU A 156 8.61 6.40 -14.43
N VAL A 157 8.70 5.89 -13.23
CA VAL A 157 7.66 6.10 -12.20
C VAL A 157 8.24 6.64 -10.90
N ARG A 158 7.61 7.68 -10.38
CA ARG A 158 7.79 8.14 -9.00
C ARG A 158 6.46 8.12 -8.28
N VAL A 159 6.40 7.41 -7.16
CA VAL A 159 5.32 7.55 -6.18
C VAL A 159 5.88 8.36 -5.01
N HIS A 160 5.25 9.48 -4.71
CA HIS A 160 5.72 10.45 -3.75
C HIS A 160 4.58 10.83 -2.80
N GLU A 161 4.78 10.60 -1.52
CA GLU A 161 3.88 11.07 -0.47
C GLU A 161 4.54 12.30 0.17
N PRO A 162 4.04 13.51 -0.09
CA PRO A 162 4.65 14.72 0.43
C PRO A 162 4.68 14.68 1.96
N ALA A 163 5.87 14.80 2.55
CA ALA A 163 6.01 14.93 3.99
C ALA A 163 5.42 16.28 4.47
N SER A 164 5.45 17.28 3.59
CA SER A 164 4.85 18.60 3.81
C SER A 164 4.81 19.42 2.52
N LEU A 165 4.22 20.61 2.60
CA LEU A 165 4.30 21.62 1.54
C LEU A 165 5.77 22.00 1.23
N PHE A 166 6.65 21.98 2.24
CA PHE A 166 8.08 22.28 2.08
C PHE A 166 8.83 21.24 1.24
N ASP A 167 8.32 20.04 1.16
CA ASP A 167 8.85 18.99 0.31
C ASP A 167 8.69 19.35 -1.19
N VAL A 168 7.57 19.99 -1.52
CA VAL A 168 7.30 20.50 -2.87
C VAL A 168 8.14 21.73 -3.21
N LEU A 169 8.53 22.53 -2.20
CA LEU A 169 9.37 23.73 -2.37
C LEU A 169 10.85 23.39 -2.56
N ASP A 170 11.23 22.12 -2.51
CA ASP A 170 12.60 21.63 -2.71
C ASP A 170 13.66 22.37 -1.87
N THR A 171 13.37 22.49 -0.58
CA THR A 171 14.23 23.25 0.37
C THR A 171 15.55 22.55 0.71
N GLY A 172 15.93 21.49 0.00
CA GLY A 172 17.09 20.62 0.31
C GLY A 172 16.91 19.76 1.55
N ALA A 173 15.79 19.89 2.24
CA ALA A 173 15.49 19.17 3.49
C ALA A 173 14.54 18.00 3.31
N SER A 174 14.31 17.56 2.07
CA SER A 174 13.41 16.43 1.78
C SER A 174 14.01 15.11 2.28
N PRO A 175 13.24 14.28 3.02
CA PRO A 175 13.67 12.94 3.39
C PRO A 175 13.68 11.97 2.22
N HIS A 176 13.18 12.38 1.08
CA HIS A 176 13.02 11.55 -0.10
C HIS A 176 14.31 11.46 -0.91
N SER A 177 14.55 10.30 -1.52
CA SER A 177 15.70 10.07 -2.42
C SER A 177 15.63 10.84 -3.73
N TRP A 178 14.44 11.33 -4.10
CA TRP A 178 14.15 12.18 -5.23
C TRP A 178 13.20 13.28 -4.79
N SER A 179 13.50 14.54 -5.08
CA SER A 179 12.53 15.61 -4.92
C SER A 179 11.47 15.57 -6.03
N VAL A 180 10.35 16.27 -5.82
CA VAL A 180 9.30 16.38 -6.84
C VAL A 180 9.85 17.01 -8.13
N GLY A 181 10.63 18.10 -8.00
CA GLY A 181 11.24 18.78 -9.13
C GLY A 181 12.22 17.90 -9.92
N GLN A 182 13.11 17.19 -9.22
CA GLN A 182 14.03 16.24 -9.85
C GLN A 182 13.29 15.13 -10.59
N ALA A 183 12.22 14.58 -9.98
CA ALA A 183 11.42 13.55 -10.60
C ALA A 183 10.70 14.05 -11.86
N LEU A 184 10.08 15.24 -11.80
CA LEU A 184 9.43 15.86 -12.96
C LEU A 184 10.42 16.13 -14.10
N HIS A 185 11.62 16.62 -13.77
CA HIS A 185 12.67 16.83 -14.76
C HIS A 185 13.08 15.53 -15.46
N ALA A 186 13.33 14.48 -14.68
CA ALA A 186 13.70 13.17 -15.23
C ALA A 186 12.58 12.56 -16.08
N ILE A 187 11.33 12.66 -15.62
CA ILE A 187 10.14 12.18 -16.34
C ILE A 187 9.95 12.94 -17.65
N ALA A 188 10.08 14.27 -17.65
CA ALA A 188 9.96 15.08 -18.86
C ALA A 188 11.04 14.77 -19.90
N ALA A 189 12.22 14.34 -19.46
CA ALA A 189 13.32 13.93 -20.35
C ALA A 189 13.17 12.48 -20.86
N SER A 190 12.20 11.71 -20.35
CA SER A 190 11.95 10.33 -20.75
C SER A 190 10.85 10.23 -21.82
N PRO A 191 10.78 9.13 -22.59
CA PRO A 191 9.69 8.94 -23.57
C PRO A 191 8.30 8.83 -22.92
N ALA A 192 8.23 8.29 -21.70
CA ALA A 192 7.00 8.14 -20.93
C ALA A 192 7.30 8.03 -19.44
N GLY A 193 6.49 8.70 -18.63
CA GLY A 193 6.64 8.60 -17.18
C GLY A 193 5.46 9.14 -16.40
N VAL A 194 5.43 8.78 -15.13
CA VAL A 194 4.34 9.11 -14.19
C VAL A 194 4.91 9.51 -12.85
N LEU A 195 4.51 10.68 -12.38
CA LEU A 195 4.66 11.08 -10.98
C LEU A 195 3.30 10.94 -10.30
N VAL A 196 3.19 10.10 -9.28
CA VAL A 196 2.00 10.00 -8.42
C VAL A 196 2.27 10.73 -7.11
N LEU A 197 1.50 11.77 -6.83
CA LEU A 197 1.47 12.47 -5.56
C LEU A 197 0.35 11.90 -4.70
N MET A 198 0.72 11.31 -3.58
CA MET A 198 -0.20 10.64 -2.66
C MET A 198 -0.62 11.60 -1.55
N ASN A 199 -1.86 11.46 -1.06
CA ASN A 199 -2.34 12.18 0.14
C ASN A 199 -2.04 13.68 0.11
N CYS A 200 -2.45 14.36 -0.97
CA CYS A 200 -2.13 15.78 -1.22
C CYS A 200 -2.77 16.76 -0.21
N GLN A 201 -3.44 16.25 0.82
CA GLN A 201 -4.08 17.06 1.85
C GLN A 201 -3.30 16.96 3.16
N SER A 202 -2.64 18.04 3.56
CA SER A 202 -2.03 18.18 4.89
C SER A 202 -2.98 18.90 5.84
N SER A 203 -3.08 18.46 7.11
CA SER A 203 -3.81 19.23 8.11
C SER A 203 -3.06 20.51 8.51
N THR A 204 -3.80 21.52 8.96
CA THR A 204 -3.24 22.78 9.43
C THR A 204 -2.27 22.55 10.61
N GLU A 205 -2.66 21.67 11.54
CA GLU A 205 -1.86 21.31 12.70
C GLU A 205 -0.54 20.64 12.30
N HIS A 206 -0.57 19.79 11.26
CA HIS A 206 0.62 19.13 10.75
C HIS A 206 1.62 20.15 10.18
N LEU A 207 1.13 21.10 9.37
CA LEU A 207 1.95 22.15 8.79
C LEU A 207 2.58 23.05 9.87
N PHE A 208 1.79 23.50 10.84
CA PHE A 208 2.30 24.32 11.95
C PHE A 208 3.28 23.55 12.85
N GLY A 209 3.01 22.28 13.12
CA GLY A 209 3.93 21.42 13.86
C GLY A 209 5.27 21.25 13.14
N GLN A 210 5.29 21.19 11.84
CA GLN A 210 6.54 21.11 11.07
C GLN A 210 7.34 22.41 11.12
N ILE A 211 6.68 23.57 11.08
CA ILE A 211 7.35 24.87 11.22
C ILE A 211 7.91 25.02 12.64
N ALA A 212 7.11 24.69 13.66
CA ALA A 212 7.52 24.81 15.06
C ALA A 212 8.72 23.90 15.41
N ASN A 213 8.78 22.72 14.79
CA ASN A 213 9.86 21.75 15.00
C ASN A 213 10.85 21.72 13.82
N TRP A 214 11.07 22.86 13.18
CA TRP A 214 11.97 22.97 12.04
C TRP A 214 13.42 22.72 12.46
N ALA A 215 13.86 21.48 12.29
CA ALA A 215 15.26 21.09 12.50
C ALA A 215 16.07 21.28 11.20
N GLY A 216 17.34 21.55 11.32
CA GLY A 216 18.24 21.69 10.17
C GLY A 216 18.39 20.37 9.37
N PRO A 217 18.94 20.44 8.13
CA PRO A 217 19.07 19.25 7.27
C PRO A 217 19.80 18.07 7.91
N ALA A 218 20.85 18.34 8.69
CA ALA A 218 21.66 17.30 9.36
C ALA A 218 20.92 16.57 10.49
N GLU A 219 20.11 17.26 11.28
CA GLU A 219 19.35 16.67 12.40
C GLU A 219 18.20 15.78 11.91
N ARG A 220 17.65 16.09 10.72
CA ARG A 220 16.56 15.30 10.11
C ARG A 220 17.07 14.04 9.46
N ALA A 221 18.24 14.04 8.86
CA ALA A 221 18.84 12.86 8.26
C ALA A 221 19.04 11.73 9.29
N ALA A 222 19.39 12.08 10.53
CA ALA A 222 19.59 11.12 11.62
C ALA A 222 18.27 10.54 12.19
N ALA A 223 17.15 11.26 12.06
CA ALA A 223 15.87 10.87 12.68
C ALA A 223 14.97 10.01 11.76
N GLN A 224 15.36 9.68 10.52
CA GLN A 224 14.43 9.24 9.49
C GLN A 224 14.76 7.91 8.81
N GLU A 225 15.39 6.97 9.48
CA GLU A 225 15.56 5.59 8.97
C GLU A 225 14.32 4.68 9.12
N GLY A 226 13.11 5.22 9.10
CA GLY A 226 11.86 4.46 9.12
C GLY A 226 11.13 4.47 7.78
N ASP A 227 10.69 3.31 7.31
CA ASP A 227 9.84 3.17 6.12
C ASP A 227 8.48 3.86 6.38
N ARG A 228 8.32 5.11 5.91
CA ARG A 228 7.11 5.93 6.11
C ARG A 228 5.96 5.59 5.16
N PHE A 229 6.22 4.77 4.15
CA PHE A 229 5.16 4.29 3.26
C PHE A 229 4.36 3.18 3.95
N GLY A 230 3.22 3.52 4.50
CA GLY A 230 2.27 2.51 4.96
C GLY A 230 1.88 1.56 3.83
N LEU A 231 1.64 0.29 4.13
CA LEU A 231 1.21 -0.72 3.15
C LEU A 231 -0.01 -0.26 2.32
N ARG A 232 -0.86 0.60 2.90
CA ARG A 232 -2.00 1.22 2.22
C ARG A 232 -1.58 2.12 1.06
N THR A 233 -0.58 2.95 1.23
CA THR A 233 -0.08 3.87 0.20
C THR A 233 0.40 3.09 -1.03
N TYR A 234 1.01 1.91 -0.82
CA TYR A 234 1.40 1.03 -1.93
C TYR A 234 0.21 0.53 -2.75
N GLY A 235 -0.87 0.07 -2.10
CA GLY A 235 -2.06 -0.44 -2.77
C GLY A 235 -2.76 0.63 -3.62
N ILE A 236 -2.95 1.82 -3.06
CA ILE A 236 -3.55 2.96 -3.77
C ILE A 236 -2.66 3.41 -4.94
N GLY A 237 -1.35 3.56 -4.71
CA GLY A 237 -0.40 3.91 -5.76
C GLY A 237 -0.38 2.90 -6.90
N ALA A 238 -0.44 1.61 -6.58
CA ALA A 238 -0.50 0.54 -7.57
C ALA A 238 -1.78 0.59 -8.40
N GLN A 239 -2.94 0.84 -7.80
CA GLN A 239 -4.21 0.99 -8.53
C GLN A 239 -4.21 2.23 -9.44
N ILE A 240 -3.64 3.35 -8.99
CA ILE A 240 -3.48 4.55 -9.84
C ILE A 240 -2.60 4.22 -11.05
N LEU A 241 -1.46 3.56 -10.85
CA LEU A 241 -0.56 3.18 -11.94
C LEU A 241 -1.23 2.22 -12.93
N ARG A 242 -2.00 1.27 -12.43
CA ARG A 242 -2.79 0.35 -13.27
C ARG A 242 -3.88 1.09 -14.07
N ASP A 243 -4.63 2.02 -13.46
CA ASP A 243 -5.62 2.84 -14.15
C ASP A 243 -4.99 3.70 -15.27
N LEU A 244 -3.72 4.06 -15.10
CA LEU A 244 -2.92 4.75 -16.11
C LEU A 244 -2.31 3.81 -17.16
N ASN A 245 -2.62 2.51 -17.11
CA ASN A 245 -2.12 1.49 -18.03
C ASN A 245 -0.59 1.27 -17.94
N VAL A 246 0.01 1.52 -16.78
CA VAL A 246 1.42 1.15 -16.51
C VAL A 246 1.50 -0.36 -16.31
N GLY A 247 2.38 -1.05 -17.04
CA GLY A 247 2.66 -2.48 -16.86
C GLY A 247 4.08 -2.71 -16.35
N ARG A 248 5.06 -2.15 -17.03
CA ARG A 248 6.48 -2.25 -16.70
C ARG A 248 6.98 -0.91 -16.22
N MET A 249 7.64 -0.87 -15.06
CA MET A 249 8.05 0.40 -14.47
C MET A 249 9.47 0.36 -13.92
N LYS A 250 10.20 1.44 -14.15
CA LYS A 250 11.47 1.76 -13.49
C LYS A 250 11.21 2.83 -12.44
N LEU A 251 11.56 2.54 -11.19
CA LEU A 251 11.22 3.42 -10.07
C LEU A 251 12.32 4.46 -9.80
N LEU A 252 11.93 5.71 -9.72
CA LEU A 252 12.76 6.80 -9.19
C LEU A 252 12.81 6.71 -7.66
N ALA A 253 13.59 5.78 -7.14
CA ALA A 253 13.71 5.47 -5.73
C ALA A 253 14.99 4.68 -5.42
N ARG A 254 15.38 4.62 -4.14
CA ARG A 254 16.36 3.62 -3.68
C ARG A 254 15.74 2.22 -3.70
N PRO A 255 16.53 1.18 -4.03
CA PRO A 255 16.05 -0.20 -3.94
C PRO A 255 15.54 -0.51 -2.53
N ARG A 256 14.36 -1.11 -2.45
CA ARG A 256 13.75 -1.54 -1.20
C ARG A 256 12.85 -2.75 -1.41
N LYS A 257 12.56 -3.47 -0.32
CA LYS A 257 11.61 -4.58 -0.36
C LYS A 257 10.20 -4.02 -0.53
N MET A 258 9.58 -4.34 -1.67
CA MET A 258 8.22 -3.92 -1.99
C MET A 258 7.23 -5.06 -1.71
N PRO A 259 5.97 -4.74 -1.35
CA PRO A 259 4.88 -5.71 -1.41
C PRO A 259 4.73 -6.28 -2.83
N SER A 260 4.01 -7.39 -2.97
CA SER A 260 3.78 -8.00 -4.29
C SER A 260 3.05 -7.02 -5.23
N MET A 261 3.77 -6.49 -6.22
CA MET A 261 3.19 -5.66 -7.29
C MET A 261 2.57 -6.51 -8.39
N ALA A 262 2.92 -7.80 -8.48
CA ALA A 262 2.40 -8.73 -9.47
C ALA A 262 0.87 -8.88 -9.41
N GLY A 263 0.28 -8.81 -8.20
CA GLY A 263 -1.18 -8.81 -8.03
C GLY A 263 -1.90 -7.62 -8.67
N PHE A 264 -1.18 -6.53 -8.97
CA PHE A 264 -1.69 -5.38 -9.70
C PHE A 264 -1.30 -5.38 -11.20
N ALA A 265 -0.75 -6.48 -11.71
CA ALA A 265 -0.17 -6.57 -13.05
C ALA A 265 0.96 -5.55 -13.31
N LEU A 266 1.70 -5.17 -12.25
CA LEU A 266 2.82 -4.25 -12.31
C LEU A 266 4.15 -5.01 -12.14
N THR A 267 5.09 -4.73 -13.05
CA THR A 267 6.45 -5.30 -13.01
C THR A 267 7.48 -4.21 -12.77
N ILE A 268 8.24 -4.30 -11.68
CA ILE A 268 9.38 -3.41 -11.43
C ILE A 268 10.57 -3.95 -12.21
N THR A 269 11.06 -3.16 -13.18
CA THR A 269 12.21 -3.51 -14.03
C THR A 269 13.53 -3.04 -13.42
N GLY A 270 13.48 -2.04 -12.55
CA GLY A 270 14.68 -1.48 -11.93
C GLY A 270 14.39 -0.27 -11.05
N TYR A 271 15.48 0.27 -10.51
CA TYR A 271 15.48 1.48 -9.69
C TYR A 271 16.47 2.48 -10.26
N ASP A 272 16.13 3.75 -10.20
CA ASP A 272 17.02 4.84 -10.58
C ASP A 272 17.29 5.75 -9.38
N CYS A 273 18.57 5.99 -9.11
CA CYS A 273 19.00 6.92 -8.08
C CYS A 273 19.25 8.29 -8.71
N VAL A 274 19.09 9.37 -7.93
CA VAL A 274 19.38 10.73 -8.42
C VAL A 274 20.79 10.80 -9.00
N PRO A 275 20.95 11.17 -10.27
CA PRO A 275 22.26 11.36 -10.89
C PRO A 275 23.07 12.43 -10.14
N PRO A 276 24.41 12.31 -10.10
CA PRO A 276 25.26 13.27 -9.38
C PRO A 276 25.05 14.72 -9.80
N ASN A 277 24.75 14.97 -11.07
CA ASN A 277 24.49 16.32 -11.65
C ASN A 277 23.13 16.93 -11.24
N LEU A 278 22.25 16.17 -10.64
CA LEU A 278 20.96 16.63 -10.10
C LEU A 278 20.95 16.62 -8.55
N ARG A 279 22.07 16.32 -7.91
CA ARG A 279 22.23 16.49 -6.46
C ARG A 279 22.55 17.98 -6.24
N ASN A 280 21.68 18.67 -5.51
CA ASN A 280 22.03 19.99 -5.01
C ASN A 280 23.17 19.80 -3.98
N ASP A 281 24.38 20.28 -4.32
CA ASP A 281 25.51 20.36 -3.39
C ASP A 281 25.23 21.30 -2.23
#